data_9add4c700c68eb43cf38682a2d9835e2
#
_entry.id   9add4c700c68eb43cf38682a2d9835e2
#
_cell.length_a   1.000
_cell.length_b   1.000
_cell.length_c   1.000
_cell.angle_alpha   90.00
_cell.angle_beta   90.00
_cell.angle_gamma   90.00
#
_symmetry.space_group_name_H-M   'P 1'
#
loop_
_entity.id
_entity.type
_entity.pdbx_description
1 polymer ?
#
loop_
_entity_poly.entity_id
_entity_poly.type
_entity_poly.pdbx_seq_one_letter_code
_entity_poly.pdbx_strand_id
1 'polypeptide(L)'
;MGVGKQFRDQQSRCEDPISGREVTCLTNWPGHSWQFYFTHPCWFDGGRAFLFHSERDNASNYFHYELATGEIVQLTDLQGEEAFFKGCLCPATGCFYYWSGAALLELQIDTPGQRQAFEVEPPFSPIKWARSSTSAPKAATSSPCCWMSPKATIP
;
A
#
# COMPACT_ATOMS: atom_id res chain seq x y z
N MET A 1 9.33 -4.78 -14.27
CA MET A 1 9.31 -3.73 -13.26
C MET A 1 10.06 -4.19 -12.07
N GLY A 2 10.62 -3.30 -11.25
CA GLY A 2 11.49 -3.75 -10.20
C GLY A 2 11.35 -2.95 -8.92
N VAL A 3 11.75 -3.58 -7.84
CA VAL A 3 11.95 -2.95 -6.54
C VAL A 3 12.81 -1.70 -6.69
N GLY A 4 12.45 -0.62 -6.00
CA GLY A 4 13.11 0.67 -6.09
C GLY A 4 12.66 1.58 -7.23
N LYS A 5 11.70 1.15 -8.07
CA LYS A 5 11.11 2.02 -9.08
C LYS A 5 10.37 3.18 -8.41
N GLN A 6 10.68 4.39 -8.86
CA GLN A 6 10.09 5.61 -8.35
C GLN A 6 8.96 6.09 -9.24
N PHE A 7 7.92 6.64 -8.59
CA PHE A 7 6.79 7.28 -9.24
C PHE A 7 6.54 8.62 -8.58
N ARG A 8 5.94 9.52 -9.32
CA ARG A 8 5.44 10.77 -8.78
C ARG A 8 4.08 11.06 -9.40
N ASP A 9 3.06 10.89 -8.62
CA ASP A 9 1.70 11.16 -9.05
C ASP A 9 1.36 12.64 -8.85
N GLN A 10 0.38 13.12 -9.59
CA GLN A 10 -0.16 14.44 -9.38
C GLN A 10 -1.03 14.44 -8.12
N GLN A 11 -0.68 15.29 -7.18
CA GLN A 11 -1.52 15.58 -6.02
C GLN A 11 -2.58 16.63 -6.38
N SER A 12 -3.74 16.54 -5.76
CA SER A 12 -4.76 17.56 -5.83
C SER A 12 -5.30 17.88 -4.43
N ARG A 13 -5.79 19.10 -4.25
CA ARG A 13 -6.37 19.54 -2.99
C ARG A 13 -7.78 20.06 -3.22
N CYS A 14 -8.65 19.73 -2.30
CA CYS A 14 -10.01 20.25 -2.27
C CYS A 14 -10.42 20.53 -0.83
N GLU A 15 -11.43 21.35 -0.65
CA GLU A 15 -12.08 21.54 0.64
C GLU A 15 -13.26 20.59 0.75
N ASP A 16 -13.35 19.88 1.87
CA ASP A 16 -14.52 19.07 2.18
C ASP A 16 -15.71 19.99 2.44
N PRO A 17 -16.78 19.91 1.65
CA PRO A 17 -17.92 20.84 1.73
C PRO A 17 -18.71 20.73 3.03
N ILE A 18 -18.54 19.65 3.79
CA ILE A 18 -19.27 19.43 5.04
C ILE A 18 -18.48 19.99 6.22
N SER A 19 -17.18 19.65 6.30
CA SER A 19 -16.36 20.01 7.46
C SER A 19 -15.52 21.27 7.25
N GLY A 20 -15.41 21.79 6.02
CA GLY A 20 -14.56 22.91 5.65
C GLY A 20 -13.04 22.57 5.74
N ARG A 21 -12.68 21.29 5.86
CA ARG A 21 -11.29 20.88 5.97
C ARG A 21 -10.64 20.69 4.62
N GLU A 22 -9.37 21.06 4.53
CA GLU A 22 -8.55 20.74 3.36
C GLU A 22 -8.30 19.22 3.30
N VAL A 23 -8.62 18.63 2.16
CA VAL A 23 -8.35 17.24 1.81
C VAL A 23 -7.32 17.21 0.69
N THR A 24 -6.27 16.43 0.87
CA THR A 24 -5.28 16.21 -0.17
C THR A 24 -5.45 14.81 -0.76
N CYS A 25 -5.71 14.74 -2.06
CA CYS A 25 -5.62 13.51 -2.83
C CYS A 25 -4.16 13.28 -3.19
N LEU A 26 -3.58 12.21 -2.69
CA LEU A 26 -2.14 11.95 -2.77
C LEU A 26 -1.72 11.29 -4.08
N THR A 27 -2.64 10.67 -4.79
CA THR A 27 -2.38 9.97 -6.05
C THR A 27 -3.53 10.15 -7.03
N ASN A 28 -3.21 10.40 -8.29
CA ASN A 28 -4.16 10.40 -9.40
C ASN A 28 -3.99 9.17 -10.30
N TRP A 29 -3.31 8.15 -9.82
CA TRP A 29 -3.12 6.91 -10.57
C TRP A 29 -4.48 6.29 -10.93
N PRO A 30 -4.73 5.91 -12.19
CA PRO A 30 -6.02 5.41 -12.64
C PRO A 30 -6.34 3.98 -12.17
N GLY A 31 -5.35 3.24 -11.67
CA GLY A 31 -5.52 1.93 -11.05
C GLY A 31 -5.92 2.05 -9.58
N HIS A 32 -6.21 0.90 -8.99
CA HIS A 32 -6.59 0.87 -7.60
C HIS A 32 -5.40 1.09 -6.67
N SER A 33 -5.65 1.82 -5.57
CA SER A 33 -4.71 2.00 -4.47
C SER A 33 -5.47 1.86 -3.15
N TRP A 34 -4.92 1.10 -2.21
CA TRP A 34 -5.56 0.82 -0.92
C TRP A 34 -4.57 1.00 0.23
N GLN A 35 -5.07 1.45 1.35
CA GLN A 35 -4.35 1.29 2.62
C GLN A 35 -4.49 -0.15 3.12
N PHE A 36 -3.71 -0.50 4.12
CA PHE A 36 -3.85 -1.76 4.82
C PHE A 36 -5.18 -1.84 5.55
N TYR A 37 -5.51 -3.04 6.01
CA TYR A 37 -6.71 -3.23 6.81
C TYR A 37 -6.69 -2.30 8.03
N PHE A 38 -7.83 -1.76 8.43
CA PHE A 38 -7.95 -0.68 9.43
C PHE A 38 -7.30 -0.98 10.80
N THR A 39 -7.05 -2.25 11.11
CA THR A 39 -6.34 -2.66 12.33
C THR A 39 -4.82 -2.76 12.14
N HIS A 40 -4.33 -2.62 10.90
CA HIS A 40 -2.91 -2.73 10.61
C HIS A 40 -2.29 -1.35 10.42
N PRO A 41 -1.21 -1.02 11.16
CA PRO A 41 -0.51 0.23 10.97
C PRO A 41 0.08 0.28 9.56
N CYS A 42 -0.04 1.42 8.93
CA CYS A 42 0.60 1.70 7.64
C CYS A 42 1.54 2.91 7.71
N TRP A 43 1.42 3.71 8.78
CA TRP A 43 2.23 4.89 9.00
C TRP A 43 3.50 4.56 9.77
N PHE A 44 4.61 5.16 9.36
CA PHE A 44 5.91 5.04 10.03
C PHE A 44 6.68 6.37 9.95
N ASP A 45 7.92 6.38 10.43
CA ASP A 45 8.77 7.56 10.45
C ASP A 45 8.08 8.79 11.08
N GLY A 46 7.43 8.59 12.23
CA GLY A 46 6.72 9.67 12.92
C GLY A 46 5.54 10.25 12.14
N GLY A 47 4.96 9.51 11.22
CA GLY A 47 3.83 9.92 10.38
C GLY A 47 4.24 10.70 9.14
N ARG A 48 5.54 10.73 8.79
CA ARG A 48 6.03 11.38 7.58
C ARG A 48 5.87 10.52 6.34
N ALA A 49 5.78 9.22 6.52
CA ALA A 49 5.67 8.25 5.45
C ALA A 49 4.63 7.18 5.76
N PHE A 50 4.12 6.52 4.72
CA PHE A 50 3.24 5.39 4.88
C PHE A 50 3.43 4.35 3.77
N LEU A 51 3.03 3.12 4.09
CA LEU A 51 2.94 2.03 3.14
C LEU A 51 1.51 1.90 2.62
N PHE A 52 1.40 1.60 1.36
CA PHE A 52 0.13 1.28 0.73
C PHE A 52 0.30 0.22 -0.34
N HIS A 53 -0.78 -0.31 -0.78
CA HIS A 53 -0.86 -1.30 -1.82
C HIS A 53 -1.48 -0.66 -3.06
N SER A 54 -0.92 -0.91 -4.22
CA SER A 54 -1.43 -0.35 -5.47
C SER A 54 -1.25 -1.31 -6.64
N GLU A 55 -2.21 -1.25 -7.55
CA GLU A 55 -2.13 -1.89 -8.86
C GLU A 55 -1.54 -0.92 -9.86
N ARG A 56 -0.22 -1.04 -10.08
CA ARG A 56 0.51 -0.26 -11.05
C ARG A 56 1.11 -1.18 -12.10
N ASP A 57 1.04 -0.75 -13.36
CA ASP A 57 1.58 -1.50 -14.49
C ASP A 57 1.04 -2.95 -14.57
N ASN A 58 -0.26 -3.14 -14.25
CA ASN A 58 -0.97 -4.42 -14.20
C ASN A 58 -0.43 -5.42 -13.15
N ALA A 59 0.29 -4.94 -12.15
CA ALA A 59 0.79 -5.76 -11.05
C ALA A 59 0.46 -5.14 -9.70
N SER A 60 0.07 -5.99 -8.76
CA SER A 60 -0.30 -5.63 -7.39
C SER A 60 0.92 -5.69 -6.51
N ASN A 61 1.37 -4.56 -5.97
CA ASN A 61 2.59 -4.44 -5.19
C ASN A 61 2.41 -3.52 -3.98
N TYR A 62 3.40 -3.55 -3.07
CA TYR A 62 3.51 -2.63 -1.95
C TYR A 62 4.41 -1.45 -2.32
N PHE A 63 4.01 -0.28 -1.86
CA PHE A 63 4.68 0.99 -2.13
C PHE A 63 4.85 1.78 -0.85
N HIS A 64 5.94 2.52 -0.80
CA HIS A 64 6.22 3.56 0.18
C HIS A 64 5.84 4.92 -0.41
N TYR A 65 5.19 5.76 0.39
CA TYR A 65 4.88 7.15 0.06
C TYR A 65 5.54 8.08 1.06
N GLU A 66 6.33 9.04 0.58
CA GLU A 66 6.93 10.10 1.38
C GLU A 66 6.10 11.37 1.26
N LEU A 67 5.53 11.85 2.37
CA LEU A 67 4.62 13.00 2.36
C LEU A 67 5.30 14.32 1.96
N ALA A 68 6.55 14.52 2.37
CA ALA A 68 7.26 15.77 2.13
C ALA A 68 7.58 15.97 0.64
N THR A 69 7.89 14.92 -0.07
CA THR A 69 8.33 14.95 -1.46
C THR A 69 7.26 14.54 -2.46
N GLY A 70 6.26 13.78 -2.00
CA GLY A 70 5.27 13.13 -2.86
C GLY A 70 5.86 11.96 -3.65
N GLU A 71 7.02 11.48 -3.25
CA GLU A 71 7.69 10.36 -3.91
C GLU A 71 7.04 9.05 -3.52
N ILE A 72 6.87 8.18 -4.51
CA ILE A 72 6.33 6.83 -4.35
C ILE A 72 7.40 5.86 -4.81
N VAL A 73 7.79 4.91 -3.95
CA VAL A 73 8.81 3.90 -4.25
C VAL A 73 8.19 2.51 -4.19
N GLN A 74 8.40 1.72 -5.23
CA GLN A 74 7.98 0.33 -5.25
C GLN A 74 8.86 -0.53 -4.36
N LEU A 75 8.26 -1.24 -3.42
CA LEU A 75 8.98 -2.06 -2.43
C LEU A 75 9.04 -3.54 -2.82
N THR A 76 8.08 -4.03 -3.60
CA THR A 76 7.99 -5.43 -3.99
C THR A 76 7.80 -5.60 -5.48
N ASP A 77 8.12 -6.78 -5.99
CA ASP A 77 7.86 -7.16 -7.39
C ASP A 77 7.16 -8.53 -7.40
N LEU A 78 5.90 -8.52 -6.95
CA LEU A 78 5.06 -9.71 -6.81
C LEU A 78 4.43 -10.06 -8.15
N GLN A 79 5.02 -10.99 -8.86
CA GLN A 79 4.56 -11.42 -10.18
C GLN A 79 3.33 -12.33 -10.06
N GLY A 80 2.18 -11.82 -10.52
CA GLY A 80 0.93 -12.59 -10.55
C GLY A 80 0.33 -12.94 -9.20
N GLU A 81 0.93 -12.49 -8.10
CA GLU A 81 0.39 -12.62 -6.75
C GLU A 81 -0.35 -11.35 -6.34
N GLU A 82 -1.42 -11.54 -5.57
CA GLU A 82 -2.12 -10.40 -4.99
C GLU A 82 -1.45 -9.97 -3.69
N ALA A 83 -1.01 -8.73 -3.64
CA ALA A 83 -0.49 -8.13 -2.41
C ALA A 83 -1.59 -7.85 -1.36
N PHE A 84 -2.83 -8.16 -1.68
CA PHE A 84 -4.02 -7.76 -0.92
C PHE A 84 -4.05 -8.36 0.49
N PHE A 85 -4.05 -7.52 1.51
CA PHE A 85 -4.18 -7.86 2.94
C PHE A 85 -3.16 -8.89 3.49
N LYS A 86 -2.02 -9.06 2.84
CA LYS A 86 -1.03 -10.08 3.24
C LYS A 86 0.16 -9.51 4.03
N GLY A 87 0.14 -8.23 4.37
CA GLY A 87 1.29 -7.59 5.01
C GLY A 87 0.97 -6.85 6.29
N CYS A 88 1.98 -6.71 7.13
CA CYS A 88 1.94 -5.98 8.39
C CYS A 88 3.24 -5.18 8.57
N LEU A 89 3.08 -3.90 8.89
CA LEU A 89 4.19 -3.02 9.23
C LEU A 89 4.48 -3.09 10.72
N CYS A 90 5.75 -3.17 11.09
CA CYS A 90 6.25 -2.91 12.44
C CYS A 90 6.85 -1.49 12.46
N PRO A 91 6.13 -0.47 12.92
CA PRO A 91 6.62 0.91 12.88
C PRO A 91 7.87 1.16 13.73
N ALA A 92 8.05 0.34 14.80
CA ALA A 92 9.17 0.48 15.71
C ALA A 92 10.51 0.08 15.09
N THR A 93 10.49 -0.82 14.12
CA THR A 93 11.71 -1.35 13.48
C THR A 93 11.85 -0.91 12.02
N GLY A 94 10.81 -0.31 11.43
CA GLY A 94 10.77 -0.03 9.99
C GLY A 94 10.74 -1.29 9.12
N CYS A 95 10.35 -2.44 9.70
CA CYS A 95 10.25 -3.69 8.97
C CYS A 95 8.81 -3.92 8.52
N PHE A 96 8.67 -4.35 7.29
CA PHE A 96 7.40 -4.78 6.71
C PHE A 96 7.44 -6.29 6.46
N TYR A 97 6.44 -6.99 6.96
CA TYR A 97 6.30 -8.43 6.81
C TYR A 97 5.13 -8.74 5.90
N TYR A 98 5.33 -9.60 4.93
CA TYR A 98 4.25 -10.00 4.02
C TYR A 98 4.40 -11.45 3.55
N TRP A 99 3.28 -12.04 3.17
CA TRP A 99 3.27 -13.40 2.64
C TRP A 99 3.46 -13.41 1.13
N SER A 100 4.37 -14.26 0.67
CA SER A 100 4.53 -14.63 -0.73
C SER A 100 4.46 -16.15 -0.83
N GLY A 101 3.35 -16.66 -1.35
CA GLY A 101 3.08 -18.10 -1.30
C GLY A 101 3.02 -18.63 0.15
N ALA A 102 3.87 -19.58 0.48
CA ALA A 102 4.03 -20.15 1.82
C ALA A 102 5.11 -19.46 2.66
N ALA A 103 5.85 -18.54 2.09
CA ALA A 103 6.95 -17.83 2.77
C ALA A 103 6.46 -16.52 3.37
N LEU A 104 6.83 -16.26 4.64
CA LEU A 104 6.76 -14.95 5.26
C LEU A 104 8.07 -14.22 4.98
N LEU A 105 7.97 -13.11 4.28
CA LEU A 105 9.11 -12.29 3.91
C LEU A 105 9.18 -11.05 4.81
N GLU A 106 10.40 -10.67 5.16
CA GLU A 106 10.72 -9.43 5.85
C GLU A 106 11.40 -8.48 4.86
N LEU A 107 10.92 -7.26 4.81
CA LEU A 107 11.47 -6.19 4.00
C LEU A 107 11.83 -5.02 4.92
N GLN A 108 13.09 -4.57 4.85
CA GLN A 108 13.51 -3.32 5.47
C GLN A 108 13.17 -2.17 4.52
N ILE A 109 12.38 -1.18 5.01
CA ILE A 109 11.86 -0.12 4.14
C ILE A 109 12.97 0.83 3.69
N ASP A 110 13.82 1.25 4.62
CA ASP A 110 14.87 2.26 4.37
C ASP A 110 16.09 1.69 3.64
N THR A 111 16.24 0.39 3.66
CA THR A 111 17.35 -0.29 2.99
C THR A 111 16.79 -1.40 2.13
N PRO A 112 16.78 -1.27 0.81
CA PRO A 112 16.22 -2.30 -0.05
C PRO A 112 16.90 -3.65 0.18
N GLY A 113 16.27 -4.48 0.94
CA GLY A 113 16.72 -5.82 1.26
C GLY A 113 15.56 -6.67 1.73
N GLN A 114 15.33 -7.76 1.02
CA GLN A 114 14.30 -8.71 1.35
C GLN A 114 14.94 -9.95 1.96
N ARG A 115 14.39 -10.41 3.08
CA ARG A 115 14.84 -11.62 3.78
C ARG A 115 13.64 -12.53 4.01
N GLN A 116 13.81 -13.83 3.76
CA GLN A 116 12.84 -14.81 4.20
C GLN A 116 12.93 -14.96 5.71
N ALA A 117 11.85 -14.62 6.41
CA ALA A 117 11.77 -14.74 7.85
C ALA A 117 11.28 -16.11 8.30
N PHE A 118 10.35 -16.69 7.55
CA PHE A 118 9.73 -17.96 7.89
C PHE A 118 9.11 -18.63 6.65
N GLU A 119 9.03 -19.95 6.64
CA GLU A 119 8.30 -20.74 5.65
C GLU A 119 7.39 -21.73 6.34
N VAL A 120 6.16 -21.84 5.84
CA VAL A 120 5.17 -22.81 6.37
C VAL A 120 5.27 -24.09 5.59
N GLU A 121 5.58 -25.19 6.29
CA GLU A 121 5.58 -26.51 5.67
C GLU A 121 4.15 -27.01 5.37
N PRO A 122 3.93 -27.73 4.25
CA PRO A 122 2.66 -28.40 4.00
C PRO A 122 2.30 -29.35 5.18
N PRO A 123 1.00 -29.48 5.56
CA PRO A 123 -0.19 -29.12 4.81
C PRO A 123 -0.74 -27.71 5.08
N PHE A 124 -0.07 -26.89 5.85
CA PHE A 124 -0.55 -25.55 6.19
C PHE A 124 -0.27 -24.60 5.02
N SER A 125 -1.28 -24.33 4.22
CA SER A 125 -1.24 -23.22 3.28
C SER A 125 -1.82 -21.98 3.96
N PRO A 126 -1.23 -20.80 3.79
CA PRO A 126 -1.91 -19.55 4.15
C PRO A 126 -3.29 -19.53 3.46
N ILE A 127 -4.30 -19.09 4.18
CA ILE A 127 -5.67 -19.07 3.70
C ILE A 127 -5.70 -18.32 2.36
N LYS A 128 -5.93 -19.07 1.28
CA LYS A 128 -6.25 -18.46 -0.01
C LYS A 128 -7.67 -17.91 0.12
N TRP A 129 -7.80 -16.62 0.24
CA TRP A 129 -9.09 -15.96 0.06
C TRP A 129 -9.51 -16.24 -1.39
N ALA A 130 -10.46 -17.17 -1.57
CA ALA A 130 -11.00 -17.44 -2.87
C ALA A 130 -11.66 -16.16 -3.39
N ARG A 131 -11.14 -15.61 -4.48
CA ARG A 131 -11.95 -14.68 -5.26
C ARG A 131 -13.19 -15.42 -5.70
N SER A 132 -14.34 -14.93 -5.31
CA SER A 132 -15.54 -15.22 -6.07
C SER A 132 -15.31 -14.57 -7.45
N SER A 133 -15.13 -15.39 -8.45
CA SER A 133 -15.06 -14.99 -9.84
C SER A 133 -16.44 -14.54 -10.31
N THR A 134 -16.88 -13.41 -9.83
CA THR A 134 -18.00 -12.72 -10.42
C THR A 134 -17.38 -11.67 -11.33
N SER A 135 -17.41 -11.93 -12.62
CA SER A 135 -17.06 -10.97 -13.66
C SER A 135 -17.83 -9.67 -13.41
N ALA A 136 -17.12 -8.66 -12.93
CA ALA A 136 -17.68 -7.33 -12.79
C ALA A 136 -18.01 -6.77 -14.18
N PRO A 137 -19.17 -6.16 -14.39
CA PRO A 137 -19.49 -5.49 -15.64
C PRO A 137 -18.56 -4.28 -15.80
N LYS A 138 -18.04 -4.15 -17.03
CA LYS A 138 -17.26 -3.00 -17.50
C LYS A 138 -18.08 -1.71 -17.34
N ALA A 139 -17.42 -0.69 -16.81
CA ALA A 139 -17.78 0.73 -16.84
C ALA A 139 -18.54 1.27 -15.62
N ALA A 140 -17.80 2.02 -14.84
CA ALA A 140 -18.23 3.32 -14.36
C ALA A 140 -16.99 4.16 -14.09
N THR A 141 -16.97 5.37 -14.58
CA THR A 141 -16.00 6.43 -14.33
C THR A 141 -15.69 6.50 -12.83
N SER A 142 -14.51 6.01 -12.45
CA SER A 142 -14.07 6.00 -11.08
C SER A 142 -13.76 7.43 -10.65
N SER A 143 -14.52 7.93 -9.70
CA SER A 143 -14.11 9.09 -8.91
C SER A 143 -12.78 8.79 -8.21
N PRO A 144 -11.82 9.71 -8.18
CA PRO A 144 -10.56 9.49 -7.49
C PRO A 144 -10.80 9.23 -6.01
N CYS A 145 -10.20 8.16 -5.48
CA CYS A 145 -10.23 7.86 -4.06
C CYS A 145 -9.46 8.94 -3.30
N CYS A 146 -10.19 9.81 -2.61
CA CYS A 146 -9.61 10.82 -1.73
C CYS A 146 -9.20 10.18 -0.40
N TRP A 147 -7.92 10.22 -0.11
CA TRP A 147 -7.39 9.86 1.20
C TRP A 147 -7.49 11.07 2.13
N MET A 148 -8.23 10.93 3.20
CA MET A 148 -8.36 11.98 4.21
C MET A 148 -7.17 11.90 5.16
N SER A 149 -6.29 12.90 5.12
CA SER A 149 -5.29 13.11 6.16
C SER A 149 -5.80 14.20 7.12
N PRO A 150 -6.11 13.90 8.39
CA PRO A 150 -6.43 14.93 9.35
C PRO A 150 -5.15 15.69 9.70
N LYS A 151 -5.11 17.02 9.47
CA LYS A 151 -4.09 17.86 10.10
C LYS A 151 -4.27 17.74 11.60
N ALA A 152 -3.39 17.00 12.27
CA ALA A 152 -3.29 17.03 13.71
C ALA A 152 -2.78 18.42 14.12
N THR A 153 -3.66 19.27 14.58
CA THR A 153 -3.29 20.45 15.36
C THR A 153 -2.96 19.93 16.75
N ILE A 154 -1.69 19.78 17.04
CA ILE A 154 -1.21 19.53 18.40
C ILE A 154 -1.18 20.89 19.11
N PRO A 155 -1.72 21.01 20.33
CA PRO A 155 -1.72 22.24 21.11
C PRO A 155 -0.31 22.68 21.51
#